data_7903338dfb4ac6d93a1b4a220865be91
#
_entry.id   7903338dfb4ac6d93a1b4a220865be91
#
_cell.length_a   1.000
_cell.length_b   1.000
_cell.length_c   1.000
_cell.angle_alpha   90.00
_cell.angle_beta   90.00
_cell.angle_gamma   90.00
#
_symmetry.space_group_name_H-M   'P 1'
#
loop_
_entity.id
_entity.type
_entity.pdbx_description
1 polymer ?
#
loop_
_entity_poly.entity_id
_entity_poly.type
_entity_poly.pdbx_seq_one_letter_code
_entity_poly.pdbx_strand_id
1 'polypeptide(L)'
;ALIPTAACTTDADGVVVIRGNRILAAGDKASVKIPAGARESKCSGGFVTAGFQNSHVHFVGAAWDDAGKKPAADLARELVAMLTRYGYASVFDIASDRDNTLALRARIERGELAGPRILTVGLPLFPPNGLPIYLDHLPREFLNRLPQPATVAAAVAVVGDNLAAGADGTKLFIITPQARGLQRMSAEIARAAVDESHRRGKLVFAHPTDIDGVAASVAAGVDILAHTTHGVETPWPDALLKRTISQGVSVIPTLQLMGYELKKENVPPAVTQRLVAASVEHVRSFAAAGGQILFGTDVGYMSDFDPTEEYRLLSKAGLSAMQILASLTTTPATRWKKFKTRPASTS
;
A
#
# COMPACT_ATOMS: atom_id res chain seq x y z
N ALA A 1 -10.77 23.87 -9.64
CA ALA A 1 -9.36 24.15 -9.34
C ALA A 1 -8.49 22.96 -9.75
N LEU A 2 -7.24 23.20 -10.12
CA LEU A 2 -6.24 22.17 -10.43
C LEU A 2 -5.24 22.09 -9.27
N ILE A 3 -4.95 20.87 -8.80
CA ILE A 3 -3.90 20.58 -7.83
C ILE A 3 -2.86 19.71 -8.53
N PRO A 4 -1.85 20.32 -9.19
CA PRO A 4 -0.88 19.57 -10.02
C PRO A 4 0.07 18.72 -9.17
N THR A 5 0.39 19.17 -7.97
CA THR A 5 1.11 18.40 -6.95
C THR A 5 0.65 18.84 -5.56
N ALA A 6 0.80 18.00 -4.54
CA ALA A 6 0.43 18.33 -3.18
C ALA A 6 1.33 19.41 -2.52
N ALA A 7 2.40 19.80 -3.18
CA ALA A 7 3.29 20.87 -2.71
C ALA A 7 3.02 22.24 -3.39
N CYS A 8 2.10 22.27 -4.36
CA CYS A 8 1.82 23.47 -5.15
C CYS A 8 0.59 24.21 -4.67
N THR A 9 0.55 25.49 -4.99
CA THR A 9 -0.66 26.31 -4.93
C THR A 9 -1.72 25.76 -5.88
N THR A 10 -2.98 25.85 -5.48
CA THR A 10 -4.11 25.49 -6.34
C THR A 10 -4.29 26.54 -7.44
N ASP A 11 -4.35 26.12 -8.70
CA ASP A 11 -4.78 27.00 -9.79
C ASP A 11 -6.31 27.08 -9.78
N ALA A 12 -6.86 28.25 -9.45
CA ALA A 12 -8.30 28.43 -9.29
C ALA A 12 -9.08 28.16 -10.59
N ASP A 13 -8.52 28.50 -11.75
CA ASP A 13 -9.05 28.20 -13.09
C ASP A 13 -8.09 27.26 -13.85
N GLY A 14 -7.83 26.12 -13.25
CA GLY A 14 -6.89 25.13 -13.80
C GLY A 14 -7.45 24.34 -14.96
N VAL A 15 -6.60 24.03 -15.94
CA VAL A 15 -6.90 23.16 -17.08
C VAL A 15 -5.88 22.07 -17.24
N VAL A 16 -6.34 20.89 -17.66
CA VAL A 16 -5.49 19.76 -18.07
C VAL A 16 -5.81 19.41 -19.52
N VAL A 17 -4.79 19.42 -20.36
CA VAL A 17 -4.90 19.03 -21.78
C VAL A 17 -4.37 17.61 -21.95
N ILE A 18 -5.20 16.72 -22.48
CA ILE A 18 -4.90 15.29 -22.66
C ILE A 18 -4.97 14.96 -24.17
N ARG A 19 -4.03 14.16 -24.64
CA ARG A 19 -4.07 13.53 -25.97
C ARG A 19 -3.79 12.04 -25.82
N GLY A 20 -4.80 11.22 -26.17
CA GLY A 20 -4.75 9.79 -25.92
C GLY A 20 -4.60 9.52 -24.41
N ASN A 21 -3.54 8.86 -24.01
CA ASN A 21 -3.21 8.52 -22.63
C ASN A 21 -2.13 9.42 -21.99
N ARG A 22 -1.83 10.58 -22.59
CA ARG A 22 -0.79 11.50 -22.11
C ARG A 22 -1.34 12.86 -21.76
N ILE A 23 -0.89 13.39 -20.62
CA ILE A 23 -1.07 14.80 -20.27
C ILE A 23 -0.06 15.61 -21.10
N LEU A 24 -0.56 16.52 -21.92
CA LEU A 24 0.27 17.43 -22.73
C LEU A 24 0.61 18.70 -21.98
N ALA A 25 -0.35 19.22 -21.21
CA ALA A 25 -0.17 20.41 -20.38
C ALA A 25 -1.13 20.37 -19.19
N ALA A 26 -0.73 20.99 -18.11
CA ALA A 26 -1.55 21.24 -16.93
C ALA A 26 -1.10 22.56 -16.29
N GLY A 27 -2.05 23.40 -15.88
CA GLY A 27 -1.77 24.70 -15.26
C GLY A 27 -2.96 25.64 -15.32
N ASP A 28 -2.71 26.92 -15.07
CA ASP A 28 -3.73 27.95 -15.20
C ASP A 28 -4.21 28.09 -16.66
N LYS A 29 -5.52 28.24 -16.85
CA LYS A 29 -6.15 28.35 -18.17
C LYS A 29 -5.61 29.50 -19.00
N ALA A 30 -5.21 30.59 -18.37
CA ALA A 30 -4.62 31.74 -19.07
C ALA A 30 -3.24 31.42 -19.69
N SER A 31 -2.51 30.46 -19.12
CA SER A 31 -1.16 30.08 -19.54
C SER A 31 -1.11 28.82 -20.42
N VAL A 32 -2.12 27.94 -20.36
CA VAL A 32 -2.16 26.69 -21.09
C VAL A 32 -2.82 26.84 -22.45
N LYS A 33 -2.08 26.56 -23.54
CA LYS A 33 -2.63 26.55 -24.88
C LYS A 33 -3.52 25.32 -25.10
N ILE A 34 -4.82 25.55 -25.25
CA ILE A 34 -5.80 24.52 -25.59
C ILE A 34 -5.78 24.32 -27.12
N PRO A 35 -5.55 23.10 -27.63
CA PRO A 35 -5.58 22.84 -29.09
C PRO A 35 -6.96 23.12 -29.68
N ALA A 36 -6.98 23.68 -30.90
CA ALA A 36 -8.22 23.86 -31.62
C ALA A 36 -8.94 22.51 -31.85
N GLY A 37 -10.26 22.50 -31.63
CA GLY A 37 -11.07 21.28 -31.74
C GLY A 37 -10.97 20.33 -30.55
N ALA A 38 -10.29 20.70 -29.46
CA ALA A 38 -10.28 19.91 -28.25
C ALA A 38 -11.69 19.82 -27.67
N ARG A 39 -12.09 18.60 -27.27
CA ARG A 39 -13.34 18.40 -26.50
C ARG A 39 -13.13 18.88 -25.08
N GLU A 40 -13.96 19.80 -24.63
CA GLU A 40 -13.92 20.29 -23.25
C GLU A 40 -14.84 19.48 -22.33
N SER A 41 -14.33 19.14 -21.14
CA SER A 41 -15.11 18.64 -20.02
C SER A 41 -15.00 19.62 -18.86
N LYS A 42 -16.12 20.22 -18.45
CA LYS A 42 -16.14 21.20 -17.37
C LYS A 42 -16.30 20.52 -16.03
N CYS A 43 -15.37 20.79 -15.09
CA CYS A 43 -15.38 20.31 -13.70
C CYS A 43 -15.64 21.49 -12.75
N SER A 44 -16.65 22.34 -13.07
CA SER A 44 -16.96 23.52 -12.27
C SER A 44 -17.29 23.14 -10.82
N GLY A 45 -16.70 23.84 -9.86
CA GLY A 45 -16.87 23.55 -8.42
C GLY A 45 -16.07 22.37 -7.89
N GLY A 46 -15.40 21.60 -8.76
CA GLY A 46 -14.58 20.47 -8.36
C GLY A 46 -13.08 20.76 -8.39
N PHE A 47 -12.31 19.77 -7.94
CA PHE A 47 -10.85 19.76 -8.00
C PHE A 47 -10.39 18.67 -8.97
N VAL A 48 -9.40 18.98 -9.79
CA VAL A 48 -8.71 18.01 -10.63
C VAL A 48 -7.37 17.68 -9.97
N THR A 49 -7.15 16.42 -9.67
CA THR A 49 -5.93 15.90 -9.04
C THR A 49 -5.31 14.80 -9.90
N ALA A 50 -4.06 14.42 -9.60
CA ALA A 50 -3.55 13.15 -10.09
C ALA A 50 -4.41 11.99 -9.56
N GLY A 51 -4.49 10.89 -10.30
CA GLY A 51 -5.17 9.69 -9.85
C GLY A 51 -4.56 9.18 -8.54
N PHE A 52 -5.41 8.74 -7.62
CA PHE A 52 -5.00 8.29 -6.30
C PHE A 52 -4.25 6.95 -6.37
N GLN A 53 -3.37 6.75 -5.41
CA GLN A 53 -2.60 5.53 -5.22
C GLN A 53 -2.89 4.96 -3.83
N ASN A 54 -3.32 3.68 -3.77
CA ASN A 54 -3.47 2.96 -2.53
C ASN A 54 -2.24 2.03 -2.37
N SER A 55 -1.42 2.31 -1.38
CA SER A 55 -0.14 1.63 -1.17
C SER A 55 -0.27 0.30 -0.42
N HIS A 56 -1.49 -0.10 -0.03
CA HIS A 56 -1.74 -1.34 0.70
C HIS A 56 -3.13 -1.90 0.36
N VAL A 57 -3.15 -2.88 -0.52
CA VAL A 57 -4.34 -3.65 -0.88
C VAL A 57 -4.01 -5.13 -0.97
N HIS A 58 -5.06 -5.97 -1.04
CA HIS A 58 -4.94 -7.41 -1.26
C HIS A 58 -5.98 -7.89 -2.29
N PHE A 59 -5.60 -8.87 -3.10
CA PHE A 59 -6.49 -9.58 -4.01
C PHE A 59 -6.68 -11.02 -3.49
N VAL A 60 -7.38 -11.16 -2.36
CA VAL A 60 -7.62 -12.42 -1.66
C VAL A 60 -9.11 -12.73 -1.56
N GLY A 61 -9.44 -14.04 -1.46
CA GLY A 61 -10.81 -14.51 -1.37
C GLY A 61 -11.47 -14.78 -2.73
N ALA A 62 -12.66 -15.39 -2.66
CA ALA A 62 -13.37 -15.97 -3.82
C ALA A 62 -13.63 -14.98 -4.97
N ALA A 63 -13.73 -13.68 -4.69
CA ALA A 63 -13.90 -12.65 -5.72
C ALA A 63 -12.71 -12.64 -6.71
N TRP A 64 -11.52 -12.96 -6.24
CA TRP A 64 -10.27 -12.87 -7.00
C TRP A 64 -9.71 -14.21 -7.44
N ASP A 65 -10.18 -15.34 -6.89
CA ASP A 65 -9.71 -16.67 -7.24
C ASP A 65 -9.81 -16.92 -8.75
N ASP A 66 -8.81 -17.56 -9.33
CA ASP A 66 -8.72 -17.84 -10.77
C ASP A 66 -8.84 -16.59 -11.66
N ALA A 67 -8.30 -15.45 -11.22
CA ALA A 67 -8.40 -14.17 -11.96
C ALA A 67 -7.93 -14.27 -13.42
N GLY A 68 -7.07 -15.23 -13.76
CA GLY A 68 -6.65 -15.50 -15.13
C GLY A 68 -7.76 -16.04 -16.04
N LYS A 69 -8.81 -16.65 -15.46
CA LYS A 69 -9.90 -17.32 -16.20
C LYS A 69 -11.27 -16.74 -15.92
N LYS A 70 -11.45 -16.08 -14.78
CA LYS A 70 -12.74 -15.52 -14.35
C LYS A 70 -13.29 -14.56 -15.41
N PRO A 71 -14.62 -14.46 -15.63
CA PRO A 71 -15.20 -13.52 -16.59
C PRO A 71 -14.73 -12.07 -16.34
N ALA A 72 -14.34 -11.37 -17.38
CA ALA A 72 -13.81 -10.00 -17.27
C ALA A 72 -14.81 -9.04 -16.60
N ALA A 73 -16.11 -9.20 -16.88
CA ALA A 73 -17.18 -8.39 -16.29
C ALA A 73 -17.27 -8.55 -14.77
N ASP A 74 -17.02 -9.75 -14.24
CA ASP A 74 -17.05 -10.01 -12.81
C ASP A 74 -15.88 -9.34 -12.11
N LEU A 75 -14.66 -9.53 -12.63
CA LEU A 75 -13.46 -8.86 -12.09
C LEU A 75 -13.56 -7.34 -12.20
N ALA A 76 -14.11 -6.81 -13.30
CA ALA A 76 -14.30 -5.37 -13.46
C ALA A 76 -15.26 -4.80 -12.40
N ARG A 77 -16.35 -5.50 -12.05
CA ARG A 77 -17.26 -5.09 -10.97
C ARG A 77 -16.54 -5.04 -9.62
N GLU A 78 -15.75 -6.07 -9.30
CA GLU A 78 -14.98 -6.12 -8.06
C GLU A 78 -13.91 -5.02 -8.00
N LEU A 79 -13.19 -4.76 -9.11
CA LEU A 79 -12.23 -3.66 -9.19
C LEU A 79 -12.91 -2.29 -9.00
N VAL A 80 -14.10 -2.10 -9.54
CA VAL A 80 -14.88 -0.87 -9.31
C VAL A 80 -15.31 -0.79 -7.85
N ALA A 81 -15.88 -1.84 -7.29
CA ALA A 81 -16.40 -1.85 -5.93
C ALA A 81 -15.29 -1.59 -4.88
N MET A 82 -14.14 -2.22 -5.05
CA MET A 82 -13.05 -2.15 -4.08
C MET A 82 -12.11 -0.94 -4.30
N LEU A 83 -11.90 -0.52 -5.55
CA LEU A 83 -10.78 0.37 -5.87
C LEU A 83 -11.17 1.61 -6.70
N THR A 84 -11.61 1.43 -7.92
CA THR A 84 -11.66 2.56 -8.88
C THR A 84 -12.78 3.56 -8.59
N ARG A 85 -13.87 3.16 -7.92
CA ARG A 85 -14.90 4.09 -7.43
C ARG A 85 -14.38 5.10 -6.41
N TYR A 86 -13.29 4.79 -5.72
CA TYR A 86 -12.62 5.67 -4.75
C TYR A 86 -11.48 6.48 -5.38
N GLY A 87 -11.33 6.43 -6.72
CA GLY A 87 -10.32 7.19 -7.45
C GLY A 87 -8.93 6.55 -7.48
N TYR A 88 -8.77 5.31 -7.01
CA TYR A 88 -7.49 4.62 -7.07
C TYR A 88 -7.14 4.21 -8.50
N ALA A 89 -6.22 4.95 -9.11
CA ALA A 89 -5.66 4.68 -10.44
C ALA A 89 -4.44 3.75 -10.39
N SER A 90 -3.83 3.60 -9.22
CA SER A 90 -2.73 2.67 -8.97
C SER A 90 -2.84 2.07 -7.58
N VAL A 91 -2.46 0.81 -7.44
CA VAL A 91 -2.46 0.10 -6.15
C VAL A 91 -1.19 -0.72 -5.98
N PHE A 92 -0.79 -0.93 -4.72
CA PHE A 92 0.24 -1.89 -4.37
C PHE A 92 -0.39 -3.04 -3.59
N ASP A 93 -0.44 -4.22 -4.20
CA ASP A 93 -0.78 -5.48 -3.54
C ASP A 93 0.43 -5.97 -2.75
N ILE A 94 0.30 -6.06 -1.43
CA ILE A 94 1.44 -6.37 -0.56
C ILE A 94 1.35 -7.69 0.20
N ALA A 95 0.43 -8.56 -0.17
CA ALA A 95 0.40 -9.98 0.22
C ALA A 95 -0.81 -10.70 -0.39
N SER A 96 -0.68 -11.23 -1.60
CA SER A 96 -1.70 -12.06 -2.25
C SER A 96 -1.04 -13.24 -2.96
N ASP A 97 -1.84 -14.10 -3.58
CA ASP A 97 -1.28 -15.12 -4.48
C ASP A 97 -0.62 -14.42 -5.67
N ARG A 98 0.68 -14.66 -5.84
CA ARG A 98 1.50 -13.98 -6.83
C ARG A 98 0.99 -14.21 -8.26
N ASP A 99 0.78 -15.46 -8.61
CA ASP A 99 0.47 -15.82 -9.99
C ASP A 99 -0.93 -15.35 -10.37
N ASN A 100 -1.86 -15.37 -9.41
CA ASN A 100 -3.20 -14.86 -9.57
C ASN A 100 -3.22 -13.32 -9.74
N THR A 101 -2.48 -12.58 -8.91
CA THR A 101 -2.36 -11.12 -9.04
C THR A 101 -1.66 -10.72 -10.35
N LEU A 102 -0.62 -11.45 -10.76
CA LEU A 102 0.04 -11.21 -12.04
C LEU A 102 -0.88 -11.48 -13.23
N ALA A 103 -1.72 -12.51 -13.16
CA ALA A 103 -2.73 -12.78 -14.20
C ALA A 103 -3.77 -11.65 -14.28
N LEU A 104 -4.29 -11.17 -13.15
CA LEU A 104 -5.21 -10.02 -13.09
C LEU A 104 -4.57 -8.76 -13.71
N ARG A 105 -3.33 -8.46 -13.30
CA ARG A 105 -2.56 -7.32 -13.82
C ARG A 105 -2.40 -7.41 -15.35
N ALA A 106 -2.02 -8.57 -15.87
CA ALA A 106 -1.82 -8.77 -17.29
C ALA A 106 -3.11 -8.55 -18.10
N ARG A 107 -4.28 -8.93 -17.58
CA ARG A 107 -5.58 -8.69 -18.22
C ARG A 107 -5.93 -7.21 -18.27
N ILE A 108 -5.65 -6.46 -17.20
CA ILE A 108 -5.82 -4.99 -17.19
C ILE A 108 -4.85 -4.33 -18.19
N GLU A 109 -3.58 -4.74 -18.20
CA GLU A 109 -2.56 -4.18 -19.10
C GLU A 109 -2.85 -4.43 -20.58
N ARG A 110 -3.54 -5.53 -20.92
CA ARG A 110 -4.02 -5.81 -22.29
C ARG A 110 -5.32 -5.09 -22.65
N GLY A 111 -5.92 -4.35 -21.70
CA GLY A 111 -7.20 -3.67 -21.92
C GLY A 111 -8.41 -4.61 -21.94
N GLU A 112 -8.29 -5.86 -21.49
CA GLU A 112 -9.37 -6.82 -21.41
C GLU A 112 -10.44 -6.42 -20.40
N LEU A 113 -10.02 -5.75 -19.33
CA LEU A 113 -10.90 -5.16 -18.32
C LEU A 113 -10.33 -3.83 -17.81
N ALA A 114 -11.22 -2.91 -17.43
CA ALA A 114 -10.82 -1.66 -16.80
C ALA A 114 -10.43 -1.90 -15.34
N GLY A 115 -9.30 -1.31 -14.90
CA GLY A 115 -8.82 -1.42 -13.53
C GLY A 115 -7.67 -0.48 -13.25
N PRO A 116 -7.20 -0.42 -11.99
CA PRO A 116 -6.04 0.35 -11.62
C PRO A 116 -4.76 -0.32 -12.12
N ARG A 117 -3.68 0.44 -12.19
CA ARG A 117 -2.35 -0.15 -12.32
C ARG A 117 -2.03 -0.94 -11.05
N ILE A 118 -1.69 -2.22 -11.19
CA ILE A 118 -1.33 -3.08 -10.07
C ILE A 118 0.19 -3.22 -9.99
N LEU A 119 0.76 -2.90 -8.82
CA LEU A 119 2.08 -3.32 -8.38
C LEU A 119 1.89 -4.44 -7.34
N THR A 120 2.81 -5.39 -7.24
CA THR A 120 2.69 -6.49 -6.28
C THR A 120 4.04 -6.89 -5.70
N VAL A 121 4.04 -7.38 -4.46
CA VAL A 121 5.22 -8.00 -3.82
C VAL A 121 5.32 -9.51 -4.14
N GLY A 122 4.30 -10.08 -4.78
CA GLY A 122 4.19 -11.52 -4.91
C GLY A 122 3.85 -12.20 -3.58
N LEU A 123 4.45 -13.37 -3.32
CA LEU A 123 4.25 -14.07 -2.05
C LEU A 123 5.06 -13.41 -0.93
N PRO A 124 4.43 -13.06 0.21
CA PRO A 124 5.15 -12.52 1.36
C PRO A 124 5.99 -13.59 2.06
N LEU A 125 7.06 -13.17 2.75
CA LEU A 125 7.88 -14.07 3.57
C LEU A 125 7.43 -13.99 5.03
N PHE A 126 7.20 -15.16 5.63
CA PHE A 126 6.85 -15.31 7.04
C PHE A 126 8.01 -15.89 7.85
N PRO A 127 8.04 -15.72 9.18
CA PRO A 127 8.97 -16.45 10.05
C PRO A 127 8.81 -17.97 9.88
N PRO A 128 9.84 -18.77 10.11
CA PRO A 128 9.71 -20.23 10.15
C PRO A 128 8.66 -20.67 11.18
N ASN A 129 7.73 -21.53 10.79
CA ASN A 129 6.57 -21.95 11.60
C ASN A 129 5.73 -20.77 12.12
N GLY A 130 5.71 -19.67 11.40
CA GLY A 130 5.15 -18.40 11.85
C GLY A 130 4.05 -17.84 10.95
N LEU A 131 3.19 -18.69 10.36
CA LEU A 131 1.99 -18.17 9.71
C LEU A 131 1.08 -17.55 10.78
N PRO A 132 0.56 -16.34 10.56
CA PRO A 132 -0.29 -15.68 11.54
C PRO A 132 -1.57 -16.47 11.82
N ILE A 133 -2.02 -16.49 13.07
CA ILE A 133 -3.22 -17.23 13.49
C ILE A 133 -4.49 -16.85 12.70
N TYR A 134 -4.57 -15.61 12.23
CA TYR A 134 -5.72 -15.17 11.43
C TYR A 134 -5.79 -15.78 10.02
N LEU A 135 -4.77 -16.55 9.61
CA LEU A 135 -4.78 -17.34 8.38
C LEU A 135 -5.24 -18.79 8.58
N ASP A 136 -5.42 -19.27 9.82
CA ASP A 136 -5.72 -20.67 10.13
C ASP A 136 -7.03 -21.18 9.52
N HIS A 137 -7.93 -20.26 9.12
CA HIS A 137 -9.18 -20.59 8.44
C HIS A 137 -9.01 -20.92 6.94
N LEU A 138 -7.81 -20.66 6.36
CA LEU A 138 -7.53 -20.91 4.96
C LEU A 138 -7.19 -22.39 4.71
N PRO A 139 -7.43 -22.92 3.48
CA PRO A 139 -7.08 -24.29 3.14
C PRO A 139 -5.60 -24.57 3.35
N ARG A 140 -5.28 -25.73 3.93
CA ARG A 140 -3.88 -26.15 4.19
C ARG A 140 -3.02 -26.17 2.93
N GLU A 141 -3.58 -26.53 1.80
CA GLU A 141 -2.89 -26.50 0.51
C GLU A 141 -2.40 -25.11 0.15
N PHE A 142 -3.20 -24.08 0.43
CA PHE A 142 -2.79 -22.68 0.25
C PHE A 142 -1.71 -22.28 1.28
N LEU A 143 -1.91 -22.60 2.56
CA LEU A 143 -0.95 -22.28 3.62
C LEU A 143 0.43 -22.89 3.38
N ASN A 144 0.48 -24.12 2.84
CA ASN A 144 1.73 -24.80 2.51
C ASN A 144 2.53 -24.12 1.39
N ARG A 145 1.89 -23.26 0.59
CA ARG A 145 2.55 -22.47 -0.47
C ARG A 145 3.15 -21.16 0.06
N LEU A 146 2.80 -20.74 1.26
CA LEU A 146 3.30 -19.49 1.84
C LEU A 146 4.74 -19.65 2.32
N PRO A 147 5.69 -18.82 1.83
CA PRO A 147 7.09 -18.97 2.14
C PRO A 147 7.42 -18.72 3.60
N GLN A 148 8.06 -19.69 4.24
CA GLN A 148 8.55 -19.63 5.62
C GLN A 148 10.04 -20.00 5.65
N PRO A 149 10.93 -19.18 5.05
CA PRO A 149 12.34 -19.54 4.90
C PRO A 149 13.03 -19.66 6.26
N ALA A 150 13.65 -20.82 6.51
CA ALA A 150 14.39 -21.12 7.73
C ALA A 150 15.90 -20.84 7.61
N THR A 151 16.37 -20.48 6.42
CA THR A 151 17.78 -20.17 6.15
C THR A 151 17.91 -18.92 5.28
N VAL A 152 19.07 -18.27 5.35
CA VAL A 152 19.43 -17.14 4.48
C VAL A 152 19.27 -17.50 3.00
N ALA A 153 19.80 -18.66 2.59
CA ALA A 153 19.74 -19.11 1.19
C ALA A 153 18.29 -19.28 0.71
N ALA A 154 17.40 -19.83 1.56
CA ALA A 154 15.97 -19.97 1.24
C ALA A 154 15.29 -18.60 1.11
N ALA A 155 15.60 -17.63 1.98
CA ALA A 155 15.04 -16.28 1.88
C ALA A 155 15.45 -15.59 0.58
N VAL A 156 16.73 -15.65 0.23
CA VAL A 156 17.27 -15.12 -1.04
C VAL A 156 16.59 -15.75 -2.25
N ALA A 157 16.39 -17.08 -2.23
CA ALA A 157 15.71 -17.80 -3.30
C ALA A 157 14.26 -17.33 -3.48
N VAL A 158 13.48 -17.25 -2.39
CA VAL A 158 12.07 -16.78 -2.44
C VAL A 158 11.97 -15.36 -3.00
N VAL A 159 12.83 -14.44 -2.54
CA VAL A 159 12.88 -13.07 -3.08
C VAL A 159 13.24 -13.11 -4.56
N GLY A 160 14.27 -13.90 -4.92
CA GLY A 160 14.71 -14.05 -6.30
C GLY A 160 13.59 -14.52 -7.23
N ASP A 161 12.84 -15.55 -6.83
CA ASP A 161 11.75 -16.15 -7.59
C ASP A 161 10.57 -15.19 -7.75
N ASN A 162 10.16 -14.49 -6.67
CA ASN A 162 9.10 -13.48 -6.76
C ASN A 162 9.46 -12.37 -7.75
N LEU A 163 10.67 -11.82 -7.64
CA LEU A 163 11.10 -10.72 -8.49
C LEU A 163 11.34 -11.16 -9.95
N ALA A 164 11.80 -12.40 -10.18
CA ALA A 164 11.95 -12.96 -11.52
C ALA A 164 10.58 -13.20 -12.18
N ALA A 165 9.57 -13.61 -11.41
CA ALA A 165 8.19 -13.75 -11.88
C ALA A 165 7.52 -12.40 -12.21
N GLY A 166 8.10 -11.26 -11.80
CA GLY A 166 7.60 -9.92 -12.12
C GLY A 166 7.02 -9.15 -10.95
N ALA A 167 7.28 -9.56 -9.70
CA ALA A 167 6.95 -8.76 -8.53
C ALA A 167 7.70 -7.42 -8.53
N ASP A 168 7.11 -6.41 -7.92
CA ASP A 168 7.60 -5.03 -7.88
C ASP A 168 8.30 -4.67 -6.57
N GLY A 169 8.20 -5.52 -5.57
CA GLY A 169 8.80 -5.38 -4.25
C GLY A 169 8.82 -6.69 -3.49
N THR A 170 9.19 -6.61 -2.22
CA THR A 170 9.19 -7.75 -1.29
C THR A 170 8.42 -7.39 -0.03
N LYS A 171 7.67 -8.33 0.55
CA LYS A 171 7.00 -8.16 1.85
C LYS A 171 7.53 -9.17 2.86
N LEU A 172 7.89 -8.66 4.04
CA LEU A 172 8.30 -9.44 5.19
C LEU A 172 7.26 -9.32 6.31
N PHE A 173 6.93 -10.42 6.94
CA PHE A 173 6.27 -10.45 8.23
C PHE A 173 7.36 -10.62 9.30
N ILE A 174 7.74 -9.54 9.95
CA ILE A 174 8.85 -9.57 10.93
C ILE A 174 8.43 -10.25 12.22
N ILE A 175 7.21 -9.97 12.67
CA ILE A 175 6.58 -10.60 13.82
C ILE A 175 5.16 -10.99 13.43
N THR A 176 4.74 -12.19 13.83
CA THR A 176 3.41 -12.72 13.57
C THR A 176 2.76 -13.23 14.85
N PRO A 177 1.46 -12.94 15.07
CA PRO A 177 0.71 -13.48 16.19
C PRO A 177 0.43 -14.97 15.98
N GLN A 178 0.62 -15.74 17.05
CA GLN A 178 0.35 -17.17 17.13
C GLN A 178 -0.70 -17.44 18.21
N ALA A 179 -1.24 -18.65 18.25
CA ALA A 179 -2.16 -19.06 19.33
C ALA A 179 -1.54 -18.88 20.73
N ARG A 180 -0.22 -18.95 20.82
CA ARG A 180 0.53 -18.69 22.07
C ARG A 180 1.73 -17.80 21.75
N GLY A 181 1.58 -16.49 21.98
CA GLY A 181 2.66 -15.51 21.84
C GLY A 181 2.91 -15.06 20.39
N LEU A 182 4.15 -14.72 20.12
CA LEU A 182 4.58 -14.15 18.85
C LEU A 182 5.72 -14.96 18.25
N GLN A 183 5.68 -15.18 16.93
CA GLN A 183 6.80 -15.75 16.17
C GLN A 183 7.57 -14.63 15.49
N ARG A 184 8.90 -14.71 15.52
CA ARG A 184 9.79 -13.66 15.00
C ARG A 184 10.65 -14.20 13.85
N MET A 185 10.79 -13.40 12.79
CA MET A 185 11.80 -13.64 11.76
C MET A 185 13.19 -13.32 12.31
N SER A 186 14.18 -14.18 12.06
CA SER A 186 15.55 -13.88 12.50
C SER A 186 16.11 -12.65 11.76
N ALA A 187 16.97 -11.90 12.44
CA ALA A 187 17.61 -10.73 11.87
C ALA A 187 18.42 -11.04 10.60
N GLU A 188 19.06 -12.21 10.55
CA GLU A 188 19.84 -12.67 9.41
C GLU A 188 18.95 -12.92 8.18
N ILE A 189 17.81 -13.60 8.36
CA ILE A 189 16.85 -13.87 7.30
C ILE A 189 16.24 -12.57 6.77
N ALA A 190 15.80 -11.69 7.69
CA ALA A 190 15.25 -10.40 7.32
C ALA A 190 16.26 -9.55 6.53
N ARG A 191 17.50 -9.46 7.01
CA ARG A 191 18.59 -8.74 6.34
C ARG A 191 18.86 -9.31 4.95
N ALA A 192 18.97 -10.62 4.83
CA ALA A 192 19.27 -11.27 3.54
C ALA A 192 18.16 -11.02 2.51
N ALA A 193 16.90 -11.05 2.91
CA ALA A 193 15.78 -10.73 2.04
C ALA A 193 15.78 -9.25 1.60
N VAL A 194 16.13 -8.33 2.50
CA VAL A 194 16.29 -6.90 2.20
C VAL A 194 17.44 -6.69 1.21
N ASP A 195 18.62 -7.24 1.50
CA ASP A 195 19.82 -7.06 0.68
C ASP A 195 19.60 -7.60 -0.74
N GLU A 196 18.95 -8.77 -0.91
CA GLU A 196 18.63 -9.32 -2.23
C GLU A 196 17.62 -8.44 -2.98
N SER A 197 16.60 -7.92 -2.30
CA SER A 197 15.64 -7.00 -2.89
C SER A 197 16.30 -5.71 -3.35
N HIS A 198 17.15 -5.12 -2.51
CA HIS A 198 17.89 -3.88 -2.82
C HIS A 198 18.90 -4.09 -3.95
N ARG A 199 19.59 -5.23 -3.98
CA ARG A 199 20.50 -5.60 -5.08
C ARG A 199 19.79 -5.60 -6.43
N ARG A 200 18.48 -5.93 -6.44
CA ARG A 200 17.62 -5.89 -7.64
C ARG A 200 16.88 -4.55 -7.81
N GLY A 201 17.17 -3.53 -7.01
CA GLY A 201 16.57 -2.20 -7.07
C GLY A 201 15.08 -2.18 -6.68
N LYS A 202 14.68 -3.06 -5.75
CA LYS A 202 13.29 -3.21 -5.30
C LYS A 202 13.13 -2.81 -3.85
N LEU A 203 11.96 -2.24 -3.52
CA LEU A 203 11.61 -1.83 -2.16
C LEU A 203 11.12 -3.02 -1.33
N VAL A 204 11.35 -2.91 -0.02
CA VAL A 204 10.93 -3.91 0.97
C VAL A 204 9.90 -3.32 1.92
N PHE A 205 8.78 -4.00 2.04
CA PHE A 205 7.71 -3.72 2.99
C PHE A 205 7.83 -4.66 4.19
N ALA A 206 7.55 -4.18 5.38
CA ALA A 206 7.51 -5.01 6.58
C ALA A 206 6.20 -4.85 7.36
N HIS A 207 5.62 -5.97 7.80
CA HIS A 207 4.57 -6.01 8.81
C HIS A 207 5.25 -6.11 10.19
N PRO A 208 5.25 -5.04 11.01
CA PRO A 208 6.04 -5.01 12.24
C PRO A 208 5.34 -5.64 13.44
N THR A 209 4.02 -5.55 13.53
CA THR A 209 3.15 -5.95 14.65
C THR A 209 3.28 -5.05 15.88
N ASP A 210 4.49 -4.94 16.45
CA ASP A 210 4.78 -4.19 17.67
C ASP A 210 6.03 -3.29 17.57
N ILE A 211 6.41 -2.62 18.65
CA ILE A 211 7.59 -1.73 18.69
C ILE A 211 8.89 -2.49 18.41
N ASP A 212 9.02 -3.72 18.92
CA ASP A 212 10.20 -4.56 18.63
C ASP A 212 10.27 -4.93 17.16
N GLY A 213 9.12 -5.19 16.54
CA GLY A 213 9.02 -5.44 15.10
C GLY A 213 9.38 -4.22 14.28
N VAL A 214 9.01 -3.01 14.70
CA VAL A 214 9.48 -1.77 14.08
C VAL A 214 11.00 -1.67 14.20
N ALA A 215 11.56 -1.89 15.38
CA ALA A 215 13.00 -1.85 15.63
C ALA A 215 13.76 -2.88 14.77
N ALA A 216 13.26 -4.10 14.70
CA ALA A 216 13.83 -5.18 13.86
C ALA A 216 13.73 -4.85 12.36
N SER A 217 12.59 -4.32 11.89
CA SER A 217 12.39 -3.88 10.50
C SER A 217 13.40 -2.81 10.10
N VAL A 218 13.53 -1.77 10.92
CA VAL A 218 14.48 -0.67 10.70
C VAL A 218 15.93 -1.17 10.74
N ALA A 219 16.25 -2.09 11.67
CA ALA A 219 17.58 -2.71 11.75
C ALA A 219 17.89 -3.58 10.53
N ALA A 220 16.89 -4.26 9.97
CA ALA A 220 17.05 -5.02 8.73
C ALA A 220 17.21 -4.15 7.49
N GLY A 221 16.82 -2.86 7.54
CA GLY A 221 16.95 -1.93 6.42
C GLY A 221 15.73 -1.92 5.50
N VAL A 222 14.53 -2.22 6.02
CA VAL A 222 13.30 -2.13 5.23
C VAL A 222 13.00 -0.70 4.80
N ASP A 223 12.27 -0.54 3.72
CA ASP A 223 11.92 0.77 3.15
C ASP A 223 10.58 1.30 3.66
N ILE A 224 9.64 0.40 3.99
CA ILE A 224 8.25 0.76 4.26
C ILE A 224 7.70 -0.13 5.36
N LEU A 225 7.16 0.49 6.40
CA LEU A 225 6.35 -0.21 7.39
C LEU A 225 4.90 -0.25 6.90
N ALA A 226 4.39 -1.45 6.73
CA ALA A 226 2.98 -1.72 6.46
C ALA A 226 2.29 -1.89 7.80
N HIS A 227 1.48 -0.93 8.15
CA HIS A 227 0.86 -0.61 9.43
C HIS A 227 1.76 0.20 10.37
N THR A 228 1.11 0.89 11.29
CA THR A 228 1.71 1.33 12.55
C THR A 228 1.69 0.17 13.55
N THR A 229 2.10 0.38 14.79
CA THR A 229 2.01 -0.66 15.84
C THR A 229 0.57 -0.76 16.34
N HIS A 230 -0.08 -1.87 16.07
CA HIS A 230 -1.47 -2.10 16.47
C HIS A 230 -1.56 -2.63 17.90
N GLY A 231 -2.58 -2.16 18.64
CA GLY A 231 -2.81 -2.61 20.01
C GLY A 231 -1.75 -2.18 21.02
N VAL A 232 -0.80 -1.32 20.65
CA VAL A 232 0.26 -0.81 21.49
C VAL A 232 -0.06 0.63 21.90
N GLU A 233 -0.23 0.87 23.20
CA GLU A 233 -0.49 2.21 23.74
C GLU A 233 0.80 3.01 24.02
N THR A 234 1.92 2.33 24.18
CA THR A 234 3.21 2.96 24.44
C THR A 234 3.71 3.69 23.19
N PRO A 235 4.10 4.97 23.28
CA PRO A 235 4.71 5.70 22.17
C PRO A 235 5.99 5.02 21.67
N TRP A 236 6.30 5.21 20.40
CA TRP A 236 7.61 4.78 19.90
C TRP A 236 8.72 5.55 20.62
N PRO A 237 9.78 4.86 21.09
CA PRO A 237 10.92 5.54 21.68
C PRO A 237 11.52 6.57 20.73
N ASP A 238 11.90 7.75 21.23
CA ASP A 238 12.47 8.84 20.41
C ASP A 238 13.65 8.41 19.55
N ALA A 239 14.51 7.55 20.10
CA ALA A 239 15.66 7.01 19.36
C ALA A 239 15.22 6.14 18.17
N LEU A 240 14.17 5.33 18.33
CA LEU A 240 13.60 4.51 17.26
C LEU A 240 12.93 5.40 16.22
N LEU A 241 12.12 6.36 16.65
CA LEU A 241 11.46 7.32 15.77
C LEU A 241 12.48 8.07 14.89
N LYS A 242 13.50 8.66 15.50
CA LYS A 242 14.59 9.37 14.81
C LYS A 242 15.32 8.46 13.82
N ARG A 243 15.63 7.22 14.22
CA ARG A 243 16.30 6.25 13.36
C ARG A 243 15.45 5.87 12.17
N THR A 244 14.15 5.61 12.37
CA THR A 244 13.20 5.27 11.31
C THR A 244 13.16 6.38 10.26
N ILE A 245 13.07 7.64 10.69
CA ILE A 245 13.03 8.81 9.80
C ILE A 245 14.37 9.02 9.09
N SER A 246 15.50 8.95 9.81
CA SER A 246 16.83 9.18 9.23
C SER A 246 17.22 8.15 8.18
N GLN A 247 16.68 6.93 8.26
CA GLN A 247 16.84 5.88 7.26
C GLN A 247 15.86 6.03 6.08
N GLY A 248 14.99 7.04 6.10
CA GLY A 248 14.02 7.28 5.03
C GLY A 248 12.92 6.22 4.95
N VAL A 249 12.61 5.54 6.06
CA VAL A 249 11.53 4.55 6.12
C VAL A 249 10.19 5.28 6.08
N SER A 250 9.31 4.84 5.17
CA SER A 250 7.95 5.35 5.08
C SER A 250 6.99 4.48 5.90
N VAL A 251 5.84 5.04 6.28
CA VAL A 251 4.78 4.30 6.98
C VAL A 251 3.49 4.34 6.16
N ILE A 252 2.86 3.18 5.99
CA ILE A 252 1.48 3.02 5.51
C ILE A 252 0.62 2.72 6.74
N PRO A 253 -0.10 3.69 7.32
CA PRO A 253 -0.69 3.52 8.64
C PRO A 253 -1.79 2.48 8.75
N THR A 254 -2.71 2.43 7.77
CA THR A 254 -3.91 1.58 7.79
C THR A 254 -4.67 1.67 9.12
N LEU A 255 -4.93 2.89 9.58
CA LEU A 255 -5.53 3.15 10.89
C LEU A 255 -6.95 2.57 11.02
N GLN A 256 -7.69 2.54 9.91
CA GLN A 256 -9.02 1.95 9.85
C GLN A 256 -9.00 0.45 10.20
N LEU A 257 -7.95 -0.28 9.80
CA LEU A 257 -7.78 -1.70 10.07
C LEU A 257 -7.86 -2.02 11.57
N MET A 258 -7.26 -1.19 12.43
CA MET A 258 -7.29 -1.42 13.88
C MET A 258 -8.73 -1.47 14.41
N GLY A 259 -9.56 -0.51 14.01
CA GLY A 259 -10.96 -0.49 14.42
C GLY A 259 -11.77 -1.67 13.86
N TYR A 260 -11.45 -2.07 12.61
CA TYR A 260 -12.08 -3.23 11.95
C TYR A 260 -11.75 -4.54 12.68
N GLU A 261 -10.47 -4.82 12.98
CA GLU A 261 -10.04 -6.04 13.68
C GLU A 261 -10.63 -6.13 15.10
N LEU A 262 -10.50 -5.05 15.88
CA LEU A 262 -11.03 -5.03 17.25
C LEU A 262 -12.56 -5.23 17.30
N LYS A 263 -13.28 -4.71 16.31
CA LYS A 263 -14.72 -4.96 16.18
C LYS A 263 -15.02 -6.41 15.81
N LYS A 264 -14.25 -7.00 14.92
CA LYS A 264 -14.38 -8.41 14.53
C LYS A 264 -14.11 -9.37 15.70
N GLU A 265 -13.17 -9.00 16.57
CA GLU A 265 -12.85 -9.72 17.80
C GLU A 265 -13.81 -9.41 18.97
N ASN A 266 -14.87 -8.63 18.76
CA ASN A 266 -15.83 -8.20 19.77
C ASN A 266 -15.21 -7.47 20.96
N VAL A 267 -14.11 -6.72 20.74
CA VAL A 267 -13.49 -5.89 21.76
C VAL A 267 -14.45 -4.76 22.18
N PRO A 268 -14.61 -4.46 23.49
CA PRO A 268 -15.50 -3.41 23.95
C PRO A 268 -15.20 -2.05 23.29
N PRO A 269 -16.24 -1.26 22.92
CA PRO A 269 -16.05 0.00 22.19
C PRO A 269 -15.10 1.00 22.84
N ALA A 270 -15.10 1.12 24.17
CA ALA A 270 -14.21 2.01 24.91
C ALA A 270 -12.74 1.60 24.78
N VAL A 271 -12.45 0.28 24.77
CA VAL A 271 -11.11 -0.27 24.55
C VAL A 271 -10.71 -0.04 23.09
N THR A 272 -11.60 -0.32 22.14
CA THR A 272 -11.37 -0.06 20.71
C THR A 272 -11.00 1.41 20.46
N GLN A 273 -11.75 2.35 21.01
CA GLN A 273 -11.48 3.78 20.86
C GLN A 273 -10.10 4.16 21.40
N ARG A 274 -9.70 3.60 22.56
CA ARG A 274 -8.40 3.85 23.18
C ARG A 274 -7.26 3.34 22.31
N LEU A 275 -7.36 2.10 21.80
CA LEU A 275 -6.31 1.50 20.98
C LEU A 275 -6.19 2.17 19.60
N VAL A 276 -7.31 2.54 18.98
CA VAL A 276 -7.30 3.35 17.75
C VAL A 276 -6.67 4.72 18.00
N ALA A 277 -6.99 5.36 19.13
CA ALA A 277 -6.37 6.64 19.49
C ALA A 277 -4.85 6.54 19.67
N ALA A 278 -4.37 5.45 20.26
CA ALA A 278 -2.94 5.19 20.38
C ALA A 278 -2.26 5.03 19.01
N SER A 279 -2.87 4.29 18.09
CA SER A 279 -2.36 4.15 16.72
C SER A 279 -2.34 5.50 15.98
N VAL A 280 -3.35 6.35 16.18
CA VAL A 280 -3.39 7.72 15.66
C VAL A 280 -2.24 8.56 16.22
N GLU A 281 -1.92 8.41 17.52
CA GLU A 281 -0.81 9.14 18.17
C GLU A 281 0.56 8.72 17.62
N HIS A 282 0.76 7.42 17.33
CA HIS A 282 1.99 6.95 16.66
C HIS A 282 2.17 7.64 15.29
N VAL A 283 1.11 7.72 14.51
CA VAL A 283 1.15 8.41 13.20
C VAL A 283 1.39 9.91 13.38
N ARG A 284 0.74 10.54 14.36
CA ARG A 284 0.95 11.96 14.68
C ARG A 284 2.41 12.26 15.00
N SER A 285 2.98 11.50 15.92
CA SER A 285 4.38 11.67 16.34
C SER A 285 5.34 11.46 15.18
N PHE A 286 5.11 10.43 14.35
CA PHE A 286 5.92 10.14 13.18
C PHE A 286 5.83 11.26 12.13
N ALA A 287 4.63 11.72 11.78
CA ALA A 287 4.42 12.79 10.82
C ALA A 287 4.95 14.14 11.31
N ALA A 288 4.76 14.48 12.60
CA ALA A 288 5.26 15.71 13.20
C ALA A 288 6.80 15.76 13.23
N ALA A 289 7.46 14.60 13.34
CA ALA A 289 8.91 14.48 13.25
C ALA A 289 9.45 14.49 11.80
N GLY A 290 8.60 14.67 10.80
CA GLY A 290 8.96 14.72 9.37
C GLY A 290 8.96 13.35 8.68
N GLY A 291 8.37 12.34 9.29
CA GLY A 291 8.22 11.00 8.70
C GLY A 291 7.30 10.98 7.48
N GLN A 292 7.64 10.17 6.50
CA GLN A 292 6.89 10.05 5.25
C GLN A 292 5.72 9.08 5.39
N ILE A 293 4.50 9.57 5.16
CA ILE A 293 3.27 8.77 5.14
C ILE A 293 2.88 8.44 3.70
N LEU A 294 2.54 7.17 3.47
CA LEU A 294 1.91 6.65 2.26
C LEU A 294 0.48 6.22 2.61
N PHE A 295 -0.49 6.61 1.80
CA PHE A 295 -1.87 6.18 2.01
C PHE A 295 -2.04 4.70 1.68
N GLY A 296 -2.73 3.96 2.53
CA GLY A 296 -3.11 2.58 2.31
C GLY A 296 -4.27 2.17 3.22
N THR A 297 -5.06 1.18 2.79
CA THR A 297 -6.31 0.83 3.46
C THR A 297 -6.40 -0.61 3.96
N ASP A 298 -5.56 -1.52 3.42
CA ASP A 298 -5.66 -2.96 3.66
C ASP A 298 -6.96 -3.62 3.14
N VAL A 299 -7.63 -2.96 2.16
CA VAL A 299 -8.80 -3.54 1.51
C VAL A 299 -8.45 -4.81 0.74
N GLY A 300 -9.37 -5.75 0.74
CA GLY A 300 -9.15 -7.10 0.26
C GLY A 300 -8.92 -8.06 1.41
N TYR A 301 -8.14 -7.69 2.43
CA TYR A 301 -8.18 -8.31 3.75
C TYR A 301 -9.42 -7.81 4.52
N MET A 302 -9.60 -6.51 4.62
CA MET A 302 -10.88 -5.94 5.08
C MET A 302 -11.93 -6.02 3.98
N SER A 303 -13.16 -6.37 4.37
CA SER A 303 -14.35 -6.35 3.50
C SER A 303 -15.07 -5.00 3.47
N ASP A 304 -14.72 -4.07 4.36
CA ASP A 304 -15.18 -2.69 4.30
C ASP A 304 -14.23 -1.90 3.38
N PHE A 305 -14.75 -1.52 2.21
CA PHE A 305 -13.97 -0.86 1.17
C PHE A 305 -13.99 0.66 1.26
N ASP A 306 -14.83 1.25 2.12
CA ASP A 306 -14.95 2.71 2.26
C ASP A 306 -13.73 3.29 2.99
N PRO A 307 -12.91 4.13 2.35
CA PRO A 307 -11.71 4.70 2.98
C PRO A 307 -11.99 5.92 3.86
N THR A 308 -13.24 6.29 4.05
CA THR A 308 -13.63 7.53 4.76
C THR A 308 -13.03 7.57 6.17
N GLU A 309 -13.05 6.45 6.88
CA GLU A 309 -12.50 6.41 8.24
C GLU A 309 -10.97 6.56 8.24
N GLU A 310 -10.24 6.00 7.26
CA GLU A 310 -8.80 6.22 7.13
C GLU A 310 -8.48 7.72 6.96
N TYR A 311 -9.21 8.42 6.10
CA TYR A 311 -9.05 9.87 5.93
C TYR A 311 -9.31 10.64 7.23
N ARG A 312 -10.36 10.27 7.97
CA ARG A 312 -10.70 10.92 9.26
C ARG A 312 -9.62 10.68 10.32
N LEU A 313 -9.07 9.47 10.39
CA LEU A 313 -8.03 9.12 11.35
C LEU A 313 -6.70 9.79 11.01
N LEU A 314 -6.33 9.89 9.72
CA LEU A 314 -5.17 10.67 9.28
C LEU A 314 -5.31 12.16 9.63
N SER A 315 -6.50 12.73 9.44
CA SER A 315 -6.78 14.12 9.86
C SER A 315 -6.69 14.27 11.39
N LYS A 316 -7.20 13.30 12.17
CA LYS A 316 -7.04 13.28 13.63
C LYS A 316 -5.56 13.14 14.04
N ALA A 317 -4.74 12.47 13.25
CA ALA A 317 -3.29 12.43 13.46
C ALA A 317 -2.58 13.75 13.15
N GLY A 318 -3.33 14.78 12.73
CA GLY A 318 -2.80 16.12 12.47
C GLY A 318 -2.34 16.37 11.04
N LEU A 319 -2.56 15.43 10.12
CA LEU A 319 -2.25 15.66 8.71
C LEU A 319 -3.26 16.64 8.10
N SER A 320 -2.76 17.67 7.44
CA SER A 320 -3.60 18.57 6.64
C SER A 320 -4.18 17.84 5.40
N ALA A 321 -5.24 18.38 4.81
CA ALA A 321 -5.82 17.84 3.58
C ALA A 321 -4.77 17.72 2.46
N MET A 322 -3.82 18.67 2.37
CA MET A 322 -2.74 18.62 1.38
C MET A 322 -1.72 17.51 1.66
N GLN A 323 -1.41 17.23 2.92
CA GLN A 323 -0.53 16.12 3.29
C GLN A 323 -1.21 14.76 3.02
N ILE A 324 -2.52 14.65 3.30
CA ILE A 324 -3.30 13.47 2.96
C ILE A 324 -3.32 13.29 1.43
N LEU A 325 -3.58 14.34 0.66
CA LEU A 325 -3.53 14.28 -0.81
C LEU A 325 -2.14 13.91 -1.31
N ALA A 326 -1.07 14.43 -0.69
CA ALA A 326 0.30 14.05 -1.02
C ALA A 326 0.54 12.56 -0.80
N SER A 327 0.06 11.99 0.31
CA SER A 327 0.20 10.56 0.62
C SER A 327 -0.52 9.65 -0.39
N LEU A 328 -1.52 10.17 -1.10
CA LEU A 328 -2.27 9.51 -2.17
C LEU A 328 -1.67 9.71 -3.56
N THR A 329 -0.79 10.69 -3.77
CA THR A 329 -0.39 11.11 -5.12
C THR A 329 1.12 11.24 -5.28
N THR A 330 1.69 12.35 -4.83
CA THR A 330 3.11 12.69 -5.07
C THR A 330 4.07 11.85 -4.26
N THR A 331 3.72 11.53 -3.01
CA THR A 331 4.58 10.73 -2.13
C THR A 331 4.79 9.32 -2.68
N PRO A 332 3.75 8.53 -2.98
CA PRO A 332 3.94 7.20 -3.57
C PRO A 332 4.56 7.27 -4.97
N ALA A 333 4.19 8.27 -5.81
CA ALA A 333 4.79 8.43 -7.13
C ALA A 333 6.30 8.66 -7.07
N THR A 334 6.78 9.39 -6.07
CA THR A 334 8.21 9.60 -5.82
C THR A 334 8.86 8.34 -5.24
N ARG A 335 8.18 7.68 -4.31
CA ARG A 335 8.70 6.49 -3.64
C ARG A 335 8.88 5.31 -4.61
N TRP A 336 7.94 5.12 -5.50
CA TRP A 336 7.99 4.00 -6.46
C TRP A 336 8.99 4.21 -7.61
N LYS A 337 9.50 5.41 -7.89
CA LYS A 337 10.47 5.78 -8.95
C LYS A 337 10.18 5.24 -10.36
N LYS A 338 9.42 4.18 -10.50
CA LYS A 338 9.11 3.45 -11.75
C LYS A 338 8.06 4.13 -12.64
N PHE A 339 7.33 5.10 -12.12
CA PHE A 339 6.27 5.78 -12.87
C PHE A 339 6.79 6.67 -14.02
N LYS A 340 8.11 6.94 -14.04
CA LYS A 340 8.72 7.80 -15.07
C LYS A 340 9.08 7.08 -16.38
N THR A 341 9.08 5.75 -16.45
CA THR A 341 9.77 5.04 -17.53
C THR A 341 8.97 4.04 -18.35
N ARG A 342 7.67 3.82 -18.07
CA ARG A 342 6.85 2.98 -18.96
C ARG A 342 5.90 3.84 -19.77
N PRO A 343 6.07 3.92 -21.13
CA PRO A 343 4.97 4.34 -21.98
C PRO A 343 3.84 3.34 -21.80
N ALA A 344 2.59 3.84 -21.66
CA ALA A 344 1.43 2.97 -21.76
C ALA A 344 1.51 2.24 -23.10
N SER A 345 1.30 0.93 -23.09
CA SER A 345 1.18 0.16 -24.31
C SER A 345 0.12 0.79 -25.21
N THR A 346 0.51 1.22 -26.39
CA THR A 346 -0.42 1.58 -27.44
C THR A 346 -1.12 0.31 -27.88
N SER A 347 -2.39 0.19 -27.61
CA SER A 347 -3.34 -0.63 -28.38
C SER A 347 -4.32 0.30 -29.07
#